data_ec280c99e56a353b65066f612445f603
#
_entry.id   ec280c99e56a353b65066f612445f603
#
_cell.length_a   1.000
_cell.length_b   1.000
_cell.length_c   1.000
_cell.angle_alpha   90.00
_cell.angle_beta   90.00
_cell.angle_gamma   90.00
#
_symmetry.space_group_name_H-M   'P 1'
#
loop_
_entity.id
_entity.type
_entity.pdbx_description
1 polymer ?
#
loop_
_entity_poly.entity_id
_entity_poly.type
_entity_poly.pdbx_seq_one_letter_code
_entity_poly.pdbx_strand_id
1 'polypeptide(L)'
;MITIQPEIEILSTESYEDMLRRIEKIGRVCYKSEERIGEGTAEKFIAGIIKRGHESVIEHGSITVKVTCDRGVTHEIVRHRIASYSQESTRYCNYSKDKFGNQI
;
A
#
# COMPACT_ATOMS: atom_id res chain seq x y z
N MET A 1 26.91 11.59 -14.84
CA MET A 1 26.32 10.79 -13.75
C MET A 1 25.40 11.69 -12.93
N ILE A 2 24.14 11.28 -12.76
CA ILE A 2 23.14 12.03 -12.00
C ILE A 2 22.78 11.23 -10.75
N THR A 3 22.92 11.87 -9.60
CA THR A 3 22.51 11.26 -8.32
C THR A 3 21.08 11.66 -8.03
N ILE A 4 20.21 10.67 -7.73
CA ILE A 4 18.83 10.91 -7.32
C ILE A 4 18.65 10.54 -5.87
N GLN A 5 17.66 11.17 -5.22
CA GLN A 5 17.32 10.87 -3.84
C GLN A 5 16.25 9.79 -3.77
N PRO A 6 16.24 8.98 -2.70
CA PRO A 6 15.12 8.07 -2.47
C PRO A 6 13.81 8.85 -2.36
N GLU A 7 12.74 8.30 -2.92
CA GLU A 7 11.42 8.93 -2.84
C GLU A 7 10.31 7.91 -2.87
N ILE A 8 9.14 8.33 -2.43
CA ILE A 8 7.93 7.51 -2.38
C ILE A 8 6.80 8.29 -3.04
N GLU A 9 6.03 7.60 -3.89
CA GLU A 9 4.83 8.14 -4.50
C GLU A 9 3.68 7.17 -4.28
N ILE A 10 2.57 7.63 -3.72
CA ILE A 10 1.37 6.82 -3.54
C ILE A 10 0.58 6.86 -4.83
N LEU A 11 0.39 5.68 -5.45
CA LEU A 11 -0.31 5.55 -6.72
C LEU A 11 -1.80 5.26 -6.56
N SER A 12 -2.23 4.81 -5.39
CA SER A 12 -3.63 4.56 -5.11
C SER A 12 -4.43 5.86 -5.12
N THR A 13 -5.62 5.83 -5.73
CA THR A 13 -6.48 7.00 -5.87
C THR A 13 -7.56 7.09 -4.78
N GLU A 14 -7.82 6.00 -4.07
CA GLU A 14 -8.80 5.99 -2.98
C GLU A 14 -8.27 6.78 -1.79
N SER A 15 -9.09 7.67 -1.22
CA SER A 15 -8.72 8.42 -0.03
C SER A 15 -8.69 7.51 1.21
N TYR A 16 -8.01 7.96 2.24
CA TYR A 16 -7.98 7.25 3.53
C TYR A 16 -9.39 7.03 4.09
N GLU A 17 -10.20 8.08 4.07
CA GLU A 17 -11.58 8.04 4.57
C GLU A 17 -12.45 7.06 3.79
N ASP A 18 -12.32 7.04 2.48
CA ASP A 18 -13.08 6.13 1.62
C ASP A 18 -12.66 4.69 1.84
N MET A 19 -11.37 4.44 2.04
CA MET A 19 -10.87 3.10 2.38
C MET A 19 -11.46 2.62 3.70
N LEU A 20 -11.47 3.47 4.73
CA LEU A 20 -12.04 3.11 6.03
C LEU A 20 -13.53 2.79 5.93
N ARG A 21 -14.29 3.59 5.19
CA ARG A 21 -15.72 3.35 4.98
C ARG A 21 -15.98 2.05 4.24
N ARG A 22 -15.15 1.75 3.25
CA ARG A 22 -15.26 0.50 2.50
C ARG A 22 -14.98 -0.71 3.38
N ILE A 23 -13.94 -0.64 4.20
CA ILE A 23 -13.59 -1.70 5.16
C ILE A 23 -14.70 -1.87 6.20
N GLU A 24 -15.25 -0.78 6.70
CA GLU A 24 -16.39 -0.83 7.63
C GLU A 24 -17.58 -1.54 7.01
N LYS A 25 -17.95 -1.17 5.79
CA LYS A 25 -19.07 -1.77 5.07
C LYS A 25 -18.90 -3.29 4.95
N ILE A 26 -17.69 -3.71 4.61
CA ILE A 26 -17.36 -5.13 4.48
C ILE A 26 -17.43 -5.84 5.85
N GLY A 27 -16.81 -5.25 6.85
CA GLY A 27 -16.79 -5.83 8.19
C GLY A 27 -18.16 -5.91 8.85
N ARG A 28 -19.00 -4.92 8.60
CA ARG A 28 -20.38 -4.93 9.12
C ARG A 28 -21.21 -6.10 8.60
N VAL A 29 -20.93 -6.54 7.38
CA VAL A 29 -21.58 -7.74 6.82
C VAL A 29 -21.34 -8.95 7.72
N CYS A 30 -20.12 -9.11 8.23
CA CYS A 30 -19.77 -10.23 9.10
C CYS A 30 -20.58 -10.26 10.40
N TYR A 31 -20.99 -9.09 10.90
CA TYR A 31 -21.72 -8.95 12.15
C TYR A 31 -23.20 -8.60 11.96
N LYS A 32 -23.64 -8.52 10.71
CA LYS A 32 -25.02 -8.08 10.36
C LYS A 32 -25.38 -6.77 11.06
N SER A 33 -24.47 -5.80 11.00
CA SER A 33 -24.63 -4.52 11.67
C SER A 33 -24.55 -3.33 10.72
N GLU A 34 -24.91 -3.52 9.44
CA GLU A 34 -24.85 -2.49 8.40
C GLU A 34 -25.70 -1.27 8.77
N GLU A 35 -26.80 -1.46 9.49
CA GLU A 35 -27.66 -0.36 9.94
C GLU A 35 -26.97 0.60 10.92
N ARG A 36 -25.85 0.22 11.47
CA ARG A 36 -25.07 1.05 12.39
C ARG A 36 -24.06 1.95 11.68
N ILE A 37 -23.94 1.82 10.37
CA ILE A 37 -23.05 2.68 9.58
C ILE A 37 -23.57 4.11 9.63
N GLY A 38 -22.72 5.05 9.99
CA GLY A 38 -23.06 6.45 10.04
C GLY A 38 -21.82 7.32 9.91
N GLU A 39 -22.00 8.62 10.12
CA GLU A 39 -20.91 9.56 10.06
C GLU A 39 -19.90 9.28 11.18
N GLY A 40 -18.62 9.12 10.81
CA GLY A 40 -17.53 8.94 11.78
C GLY A 40 -17.46 7.57 12.44
N THR A 41 -18.26 6.58 12.01
CA THR A 41 -18.28 5.25 12.64
C THR A 41 -17.15 4.33 12.17
N ALA A 42 -16.60 4.56 10.98
CA ALA A 42 -15.62 3.66 10.36
C ALA A 42 -14.35 3.48 11.18
N GLU A 43 -13.76 4.58 11.62
CA GLU A 43 -12.50 4.57 12.36
C GLU A 43 -12.63 3.79 13.68
N LYS A 44 -13.69 4.04 14.41
CA LYS A 44 -14.00 3.37 15.67
C LYS A 44 -14.27 1.87 15.49
N PHE A 45 -15.00 1.53 14.44
CA PHE A 45 -15.29 0.14 14.08
C PHE A 45 -14.02 -0.62 13.76
N ILE A 46 -13.16 -0.06 12.92
CA ILE A 46 -11.89 -0.69 12.51
C ILE A 46 -10.94 -0.84 13.70
N ALA A 47 -10.84 0.18 14.56
CA ALA A 47 -10.05 0.08 15.78
C ALA A 47 -10.49 -1.09 16.66
N GLY A 48 -11.81 -1.30 16.77
CA GLY A 48 -12.38 -2.44 17.49
C GLY A 48 -12.04 -3.79 16.87
N ILE A 49 -12.06 -3.87 15.54
CA ILE A 49 -11.70 -5.08 14.78
C ILE A 49 -10.23 -5.44 15.03
N ILE A 50 -9.35 -4.47 14.94
CA ILE A 50 -7.91 -4.66 15.16
C ILE A 50 -7.65 -5.12 16.60
N LYS A 51 -8.32 -4.48 17.56
CA LYS A 51 -8.19 -4.84 18.98
C LYS A 51 -8.62 -6.29 19.26
N ARG A 52 -9.62 -6.79 18.55
CA ARG A 52 -10.11 -8.16 18.70
C ARG A 52 -9.35 -9.17 17.84
N GLY A 53 -8.40 -8.75 17.03
CA GLY A 53 -7.63 -9.63 16.17
C GLY A 53 -8.38 -10.16 14.94
N HIS A 54 -9.47 -9.52 14.52
CA HIS A 54 -10.23 -9.91 13.33
C HIS A 54 -9.63 -9.27 12.07
N GLU A 55 -8.40 -9.61 11.78
CA GLU A 55 -7.58 -8.92 10.78
C GLU A 55 -7.97 -9.20 9.33
N SER A 56 -8.69 -10.29 9.06
CA SER A 56 -9.11 -10.65 7.70
C SER A 56 -9.93 -9.55 7.02
N VAL A 57 -10.67 -8.77 7.79
CA VAL A 57 -11.47 -7.66 7.25
C VAL A 57 -10.59 -6.56 6.67
N ILE A 58 -9.44 -6.30 7.29
CA ILE A 58 -8.52 -5.26 6.80
C ILE A 58 -7.76 -5.68 5.54
N GLU A 59 -7.74 -6.96 5.20
CA GLU A 59 -7.14 -7.45 3.96
C GLU A 59 -7.85 -6.91 2.71
N HIS A 60 -9.06 -6.38 2.86
CA HIS A 60 -9.77 -5.70 1.78
C HIS A 60 -9.24 -4.30 1.49
N GLY A 61 -8.39 -3.77 2.35
CA GLY A 61 -7.68 -2.51 2.10
C GLY A 61 -6.32 -2.78 1.48
N SER A 62 -5.94 -1.97 0.49
CA SER A 62 -4.61 -2.05 -0.11
C SER A 62 -4.13 -0.67 -0.53
N ILE A 63 -2.82 -0.51 -0.57
CA ILE A 63 -2.17 0.73 -1.02
C ILE A 63 -1.11 0.34 -2.03
N THR A 64 -1.09 1.03 -3.17
CA THR A 64 -0.04 0.87 -4.17
C THR A 64 0.93 2.03 -4.05
N VAL A 65 2.20 1.71 -3.90
CA VAL A 65 3.27 2.71 -3.69
C VAL A 65 4.38 2.47 -4.69
N LYS A 66 4.84 3.54 -5.34
CA LYS A 66 6.06 3.53 -6.14
C LYS A 66 7.20 3.99 -5.24
N VAL A 67 8.22 3.16 -5.11
CA VAL A 67 9.40 3.46 -4.28
C VAL A 67 10.61 3.59 -5.19
N THR A 68 11.31 4.70 -5.09
CA THR A 68 12.60 4.90 -5.77
C THR A 68 13.70 4.82 -4.72
N CYS A 69 14.55 3.81 -4.83
CA CYS A 69 15.63 3.57 -3.87
C CYS A 69 16.68 2.67 -4.49
N ASP A 70 17.75 2.40 -3.76
CA ASP A 70 18.81 1.51 -4.24
C ASP A 70 18.40 0.03 -4.21
N ARG A 71 19.19 -0.81 -4.87
CA ARG A 71 18.92 -2.24 -5.01
C ARG A 71 18.99 -2.98 -3.66
N GLY A 72 19.83 -2.54 -2.75
CA GLY A 72 19.92 -3.12 -1.42
C GLY A 72 18.60 -3.00 -0.67
N VAL A 73 18.01 -1.81 -0.72
CA VAL A 73 16.69 -1.56 -0.10
C VAL A 73 15.59 -2.36 -0.77
N THR A 74 15.57 -2.42 -2.12
CA THR A 74 14.53 -3.19 -2.83
C THR A 74 14.61 -4.68 -2.51
N HIS A 75 15.81 -5.24 -2.35
CA HIS A 75 15.97 -6.63 -1.95
C HIS A 75 15.40 -6.93 -0.56
N GLU A 76 15.44 -5.97 0.35
CA GLU A 76 14.83 -6.10 1.67
C GLU A 76 13.31 -5.93 1.60
N ILE A 77 12.83 -4.96 0.84
CA ILE A 77 11.40 -4.67 0.70
C ILE A 77 10.63 -5.89 0.18
N VAL A 78 11.13 -6.57 -0.86
CA VAL A 78 10.43 -7.70 -1.49
C VAL A 78 10.25 -8.90 -0.55
N ARG A 79 10.91 -8.92 0.60
CA ARG A 79 10.73 -9.94 1.63
C ARG A 79 9.53 -9.67 2.52
N HIS A 80 8.99 -8.47 2.51
CA HIS A 80 7.80 -8.12 3.28
C HIS A 80 6.56 -8.67 2.57
N ARG A 81 5.88 -9.58 3.22
CA ARG A 81 4.67 -10.25 2.71
C ARG A 81 3.55 -10.03 3.73
N ILE A 82 2.32 -9.88 3.32
CA ILE A 82 1.72 -10.15 2.00
C ILE A 82 1.74 -8.87 1.16
N ALA A 83 2.32 -8.95 -0.04
CA ALA A 83 2.36 -7.84 -0.98
C ALA A 83 2.74 -8.34 -2.36
N SER A 84 2.42 -7.58 -3.39
CA SER A 84 2.85 -7.83 -4.75
C SER A 84 3.88 -6.78 -5.15
N TYR A 85 4.90 -7.21 -5.87
CA TYR A 85 6.03 -6.35 -6.24
C TYR A 85 6.28 -6.38 -7.75
N SER A 86 6.51 -5.19 -8.30
CA SER A 86 7.03 -5.02 -9.65
C SER A 86 8.28 -4.17 -9.55
N GLN A 87 9.38 -4.69 -10.06
CA GLN A 87 10.70 -4.06 -9.89
C GLN A 87 11.36 -3.91 -11.24
N GLU A 88 12.13 -2.82 -11.42
CA GLU A 88 12.92 -2.63 -12.63
C GLU A 88 13.86 -3.80 -12.87
N SER A 89 13.86 -4.29 -14.10
CA SER A 89 14.74 -5.38 -14.49
C SER A 89 16.13 -4.85 -14.82
N THR A 90 17.15 -5.37 -14.16
CA THR A 90 18.54 -5.06 -14.49
C THR A 90 18.97 -5.58 -15.87
N ARG A 91 18.18 -6.47 -16.48
CA ARG A 91 18.40 -6.94 -17.84
C ARG A 91 18.03 -5.89 -18.89
N TYR A 92 17.03 -5.07 -18.60
CA TYR A 92 16.51 -4.04 -19.51
C TYR A 92 16.99 -2.64 -19.18
N CYS A 93 17.15 -2.32 -17.90
CA CYS A 93 17.50 -1.00 -17.42
C CYS A 93 18.98 -0.93 -17.06
N ASN A 94 19.77 -0.35 -17.95
CA ASN A 94 21.19 -0.11 -17.71
C ASN A 94 21.45 1.40 -17.63
N TYR A 95 21.59 1.89 -16.41
CA TYR A 95 21.72 3.32 -16.12
C TYR A 95 23.10 3.90 -16.45
N SER A 96 24.06 3.07 -16.90
CA SER A 96 25.33 3.56 -17.43
C SER A 96 25.22 4.14 -18.83
N LYS A 97 24.04 3.99 -19.47
CA LYS A 97 23.77 4.51 -20.82
C LYS A 97 22.82 5.68 -20.76
N ASP A 98 22.98 6.61 -21.69
CA ASP A 98 22.17 7.84 -21.76
C ASP A 98 20.67 7.57 -21.89
N LYS A 99 20.27 6.46 -22.48
CA LYS A 99 18.87 6.07 -22.67
C LYS A 99 18.05 6.10 -21.37
N PHE A 100 18.69 5.81 -20.24
CA PHE A 100 18.02 5.79 -18.94
C PHE A 100 18.49 6.92 -18.02
N GLY A 101 19.06 7.99 -18.59
CA GLY A 101 19.41 9.20 -17.86
C GLY A 101 20.69 9.14 -17.04
N ASN A 102 21.49 8.08 -17.16
CA ASN A 102 22.77 7.92 -16.44
C ASN A 102 22.61 8.23 -14.95
N GLN A 103 21.58 7.68 -14.31
CA GLN A 103 21.20 7.95 -12.92
C GLN A 103 21.79 6.94 -11.93
N ILE A 104 22.14 7.45 -10.77
CA ILE A 104 22.58 6.64 -9.63
C ILE A 104 21.76 7.00 -8.40
#